data_94f1287ef6638029b6bdd84937ae0d1b
#
_entry.id   94f1287ef6638029b6bdd84937ae0d1b
#
_cell.length_a   1.000
_cell.length_b   1.000
_cell.length_c   1.000
_cell.angle_alpha   90.00
_cell.angle_beta   90.00
_cell.angle_gamma   90.00
#
_symmetry.space_group_name_H-M   'P 1'
#
loop_
_entity.id
_entity.type
_entity.pdbx_description
1 polymer ?
#
loop_
_entity_poly.entity_id
_entity_poly.type
_entity_poly.pdbx_seq_one_letter_code
_entity_poly.pdbx_strand_id
1 'polypeptide(L)'
;MQWDIPEQVKNSPHIFWNGKTGHISQCKPRVDVTEISESLIRFAKWVQEQGIPFVYVQYPAKMSGIKAERILKGYYSYTDENADRIQEKLDERNIPCLDIREDMMPQDADHMFELFFRTDHHWLPQTGVKVAGLLAEYLKQKGMDIDTELFDLEKYAVKNYEGIFLGSYGRYVTAGLIDPDDFPVVTPDFETDFKIRIPGINMEKEGTFDETLLNMNMLYMQPSYELSQYDMYCWGDHPQIEIENKRTQNRDRILVLKESYGNGGRDGGRYFSYVSLGFSLVTGHLEILDNIRKE
;
A
#
# COMPACT_ATOMS: atom_id res chain seq x y z
N MET A 1 10.09 10.87 31.74
CA MET A 1 10.66 11.91 30.90
C MET A 1 9.48 12.53 30.13
N GLN A 2 9.18 13.79 30.40
CA GLN A 2 8.07 14.49 29.71
C GLN A 2 8.69 15.04 28.42
N TRP A 3 8.32 14.43 27.29
CA TRP A 3 8.79 14.91 26.01
C TRP A 3 7.98 16.15 25.64
N ASP A 4 8.64 17.27 25.50
CA ASP A 4 8.02 18.48 24.93
C ASP A 4 7.72 18.18 23.46
N ILE A 5 6.43 18.08 23.13
CA ILE A 5 5.99 17.92 21.75
C ILE A 5 6.42 19.19 21.00
N PRO A 6 7.17 19.08 19.91
CA PRO A 6 7.59 20.24 19.14
C PRO A 6 6.40 21.11 18.73
N GLU A 7 6.58 22.41 18.71
CA GLU A 7 5.48 23.36 18.45
C GLU A 7 4.84 23.16 17.08
N GLN A 8 5.62 22.71 16.10
CA GLN A 8 5.14 22.32 14.77
C GLN A 8 4.22 21.10 14.81
N VAL A 9 4.46 20.14 15.71
CA VAL A 9 3.56 18.99 15.92
C VAL A 9 2.31 19.40 16.70
N LYS A 10 2.44 20.37 17.63
CA LYS A 10 1.29 20.96 18.34
C LYS A 10 0.34 21.68 17.38
N ASN A 11 0.88 22.28 16.31
CA ASN A 11 0.11 23.00 15.30
C ASN A 11 -0.45 22.12 14.19
N SER A 12 -0.09 20.82 14.17
CA SER A 12 -0.65 19.79 13.29
C SER A 12 -1.53 18.84 14.11
N PRO A 13 -2.78 19.21 14.43
CA PRO A 13 -3.60 18.52 15.43
C PRO A 13 -3.92 17.05 15.09
N HIS A 14 -3.56 16.61 13.89
CA HIS A 14 -3.81 15.26 13.39
C HIS A 14 -2.59 14.33 13.41
N ILE A 15 -1.40 14.84 13.71
CA ILE A 15 -0.16 14.05 13.74
C ILE A 15 0.31 13.88 15.18
N PHE A 16 0.63 12.66 15.56
CA PHE A 16 1.21 12.36 16.86
C PHE A 16 2.35 11.36 16.73
N TRP A 17 3.24 11.42 17.69
CA TRP A 17 4.39 10.55 17.82
C TRP A 17 4.21 9.58 18.97
N ASN A 18 4.44 8.28 18.70
CA ASN A 18 4.52 7.27 19.74
C ASN A 18 5.94 7.24 20.31
N GLY A 19 6.12 7.81 21.49
CA GLY A 19 7.45 7.88 22.13
C GLY A 19 8.05 6.52 22.52
N LYS A 20 7.26 5.45 22.55
CA LYS A 20 7.73 4.09 22.85
C LYS A 20 8.32 3.41 21.61
N THR A 21 7.66 3.55 20.46
CA THR A 21 8.03 2.86 19.22
C THR A 21 8.72 3.77 18.21
N GLY A 22 8.71 5.09 18.41
CA GLY A 22 9.24 6.06 17.47
C GLY A 22 8.34 6.33 16.25
N HIS A 23 7.17 5.68 16.17
CA HIS A 23 6.28 5.84 15.04
C HIS A 23 5.51 7.16 15.07
N ILE A 24 5.45 7.81 13.92
CA ILE A 24 4.58 8.93 13.67
C ILE A 24 3.31 8.43 13.00
N SER A 25 2.17 8.90 13.45
CA SER A 25 0.86 8.49 12.96
C SER A 25 -0.08 9.69 12.86
N GLN A 26 -1.13 9.54 12.06
CA GLN A 26 -2.14 10.56 11.90
C GLN A 26 -3.52 10.01 12.23
N CYS A 27 -4.22 10.65 13.17
CA CYS A 27 -5.63 10.39 13.39
C CYS A 27 -6.47 10.87 12.20
N LYS A 28 -7.38 10.03 11.75
CA LYS A 28 -8.32 10.38 10.70
C LYS A 28 -9.64 10.86 11.30
N PRO A 29 -10.22 11.96 10.79
CA PRO A 29 -11.55 12.40 11.22
C PRO A 29 -12.62 11.43 10.75
N ARG A 30 -13.78 11.49 11.38
CA ARG A 30 -14.99 10.87 10.84
C ARG A 30 -15.42 11.63 9.60
N VAL A 31 -15.59 10.90 8.48
CA VAL A 31 -15.99 11.48 7.21
C VAL A 31 -17.33 10.93 6.74
N ASP A 32 -18.06 11.69 5.93
CA ASP A 32 -19.21 11.14 5.23
C ASP A 32 -18.72 10.26 4.06
N VAL A 33 -18.99 8.96 4.16
CA VAL A 33 -18.59 7.97 3.16
C VAL A 33 -19.65 7.74 2.07
N THR A 34 -20.76 8.48 2.09
CA THR A 34 -21.91 8.20 1.22
C THR A 34 -21.55 8.35 -0.25
N GLU A 35 -20.98 9.48 -0.65
CA GLU A 35 -20.67 9.75 -2.06
C GLU A 35 -19.61 8.77 -2.61
N ILE A 36 -18.56 8.50 -1.85
CA ILE A 36 -17.50 7.56 -2.28
C ILE A 36 -18.04 6.13 -2.39
N SER A 37 -18.85 5.68 -1.42
CA SER A 37 -19.45 4.34 -1.46
C SER A 37 -20.41 4.19 -2.64
N GLU A 38 -21.27 5.17 -2.91
CA GLU A 38 -22.18 5.12 -4.05
C GLU A 38 -21.44 5.13 -5.39
N SER A 39 -20.36 5.90 -5.50
CA SER A 39 -19.53 5.91 -6.71
C SER A 39 -18.86 4.55 -6.94
N LEU A 40 -18.33 3.95 -5.88
CA LEU A 40 -17.74 2.62 -5.92
C LEU A 40 -18.78 1.55 -6.28
N ILE A 41 -19.98 1.61 -5.70
CA ILE A 41 -21.08 0.69 -6.03
C ILE A 41 -21.49 0.80 -7.49
N ARG A 42 -21.65 2.03 -8.02
CA ARG A 42 -21.98 2.23 -9.44
C ARG A 42 -20.92 1.64 -10.35
N PHE A 43 -19.64 1.89 -10.03
CA PHE A 43 -18.53 1.34 -10.79
C PHE A 43 -18.48 -0.19 -10.73
N ALA A 44 -18.56 -0.77 -9.53
CA ALA A 44 -18.55 -2.22 -9.33
C ALA A 44 -19.68 -2.92 -10.12
N LYS A 45 -20.90 -2.36 -10.08
CA LYS A 45 -22.02 -2.90 -10.82
C LYS A 45 -21.81 -2.82 -12.32
N TRP A 46 -21.31 -1.68 -12.80
CA TRP A 46 -21.00 -1.53 -14.22
C TRP A 46 -19.96 -2.57 -14.68
N VAL A 47 -18.91 -2.82 -13.90
CA VAL A 47 -17.91 -3.86 -14.19
C VAL A 47 -18.55 -5.25 -14.22
N GLN A 48 -19.38 -5.56 -13.23
CA GLN A 48 -20.09 -6.85 -13.13
C GLN A 48 -21.08 -7.07 -14.31
N GLU A 49 -21.75 -6.02 -14.78
CA GLU A 49 -22.63 -6.06 -15.95
C GLU A 49 -21.86 -6.40 -17.24
N GLN A 50 -20.55 -6.14 -17.32
CA GLN A 50 -19.69 -6.57 -18.41
C GLN A 50 -19.21 -8.03 -18.25
N GLY A 51 -19.68 -8.75 -17.22
CA GLY A 51 -19.25 -10.11 -16.92
C GLY A 51 -17.85 -10.21 -16.29
N ILE A 52 -17.31 -9.10 -15.79
CA ILE A 52 -15.99 -9.03 -15.17
C ILE A 52 -16.15 -9.15 -13.64
N PRO A 53 -15.49 -10.12 -12.98
CA PRO A 53 -15.48 -10.19 -11.53
C PRO A 53 -14.90 -8.91 -10.92
N PHE A 54 -15.50 -8.45 -9.83
CA PHE A 54 -15.05 -7.29 -9.08
C PHE A 54 -14.91 -7.64 -7.59
N VAL A 55 -13.88 -7.14 -6.94
CA VAL A 55 -13.72 -7.21 -5.49
C VAL A 55 -13.14 -5.89 -4.96
N TYR A 56 -13.74 -5.37 -3.91
CA TYR A 56 -13.17 -4.28 -3.12
C TYR A 56 -12.25 -4.88 -2.05
N VAL A 57 -11.04 -4.34 -1.92
CA VAL A 57 -10.08 -4.83 -0.92
C VAL A 57 -9.83 -3.75 0.12
N GLN A 58 -10.09 -4.09 1.38
CA GLN A 58 -9.80 -3.25 2.52
C GLN A 58 -8.60 -3.76 3.28
N TYR A 59 -7.55 -2.97 3.37
CA TYR A 59 -6.38 -3.29 4.19
C TYR A 59 -6.30 -2.42 5.43
N PRO A 60 -5.44 -2.83 6.42
CA PRO A 60 -5.18 -2.00 7.59
C PRO A 60 -4.43 -0.72 7.17
N ALA A 61 -4.81 0.40 7.74
CA ALA A 61 -4.01 1.59 7.77
C ALA A 61 -3.18 1.62 9.06
N LYS A 62 -2.17 2.48 9.14
CA LYS A 62 -1.26 2.56 10.29
C LYS A 62 -1.94 2.80 11.64
N MET A 63 -3.20 3.25 11.64
CA MET A 63 -4.02 3.46 12.83
C MET A 63 -5.11 2.42 13.02
N SER A 64 -5.20 1.41 12.17
CA SER A 64 -6.17 0.32 12.31
C SER A 64 -5.90 -0.48 13.57
N GLY A 65 -6.96 -0.92 14.25
CA GLY A 65 -6.88 -1.70 15.49
C GLY A 65 -6.31 -0.98 16.71
N ILE A 66 -5.92 0.27 16.59
CA ILE A 66 -5.40 1.05 17.71
C ILE A 66 -6.56 1.57 18.55
N LYS A 67 -6.70 1.03 19.75
CA LYS A 67 -7.74 1.47 20.68
C LYS A 67 -7.55 2.92 21.12
N ALA A 68 -8.66 3.63 21.27
CA ALA A 68 -8.68 5.04 21.66
C ALA A 68 -7.86 5.37 22.91
N GLU A 69 -7.79 4.46 23.87
CA GLU A 69 -7.02 4.60 25.12
C GLU A 69 -5.49 4.63 24.93
N ARG A 70 -5.00 4.18 23.77
CA ARG A 70 -3.56 4.23 23.40
C ARG A 70 -3.20 5.48 22.61
N ILE A 71 -4.19 6.26 22.23
CA ILE A 71 -4.02 7.56 21.61
C ILE A 71 -4.00 8.62 22.73
N LEU A 72 -3.32 9.75 22.51
CA LEU A 72 -3.32 10.86 23.46
C LEU A 72 -4.75 11.24 23.83
N LYS A 73 -5.00 11.47 25.13
CA LYS A 73 -6.33 11.82 25.67
C LYS A 73 -6.94 12.97 24.87
N GLY A 74 -8.12 12.74 24.32
CA GLY A 74 -8.86 13.72 23.52
C GLY A 74 -8.71 13.55 22.00
N TYR A 75 -7.92 12.57 21.55
CA TYR A 75 -7.79 12.22 20.13
C TYR A 75 -8.39 10.84 19.88
N TYR A 76 -9.05 10.70 18.77
CA TYR A 76 -9.62 9.45 18.27
C TYR A 76 -9.40 9.36 16.77
N SER A 77 -9.04 8.18 16.28
CA SER A 77 -8.94 7.93 14.85
C SER A 77 -10.15 7.13 14.37
N TYR A 78 -10.86 7.66 13.41
CA TYR A 78 -12.01 7.01 12.78
C TYR A 78 -11.60 6.15 11.57
N THR A 79 -10.34 5.73 11.50
CA THR A 79 -9.80 4.95 10.36
C THR A 79 -10.64 3.72 10.09
N ASP A 80 -10.81 2.86 11.09
CA ASP A 80 -11.56 1.61 10.95
C ASP A 80 -13.06 1.87 10.82
N GLU A 81 -13.63 2.78 11.62
CA GLU A 81 -15.06 3.13 11.53
C GLU A 81 -15.44 3.67 10.14
N ASN A 82 -14.58 4.48 9.52
CA ASN A 82 -14.83 4.95 8.16
C ASN A 82 -14.79 3.80 7.15
N ALA A 83 -13.84 2.86 7.29
CA ALA A 83 -13.73 1.68 6.45
C ALA A 83 -14.93 0.74 6.63
N ASP A 84 -15.34 0.47 7.87
CA ASP A 84 -16.50 -0.37 8.19
C ASP A 84 -17.78 0.17 7.55
N ARG A 85 -17.99 1.48 7.62
CA ARG A 85 -19.14 2.15 7.00
C ARG A 85 -19.15 2.08 5.48
N ILE A 86 -17.95 2.05 4.83
CA ILE A 86 -17.86 1.79 3.38
C ILE A 86 -18.28 0.35 3.10
N GLN A 87 -17.72 -0.62 3.84
CA GLN A 87 -18.02 -2.03 3.65
C GLN A 87 -19.49 -2.34 3.88
N GLU A 88 -20.11 -1.81 4.95
CA GLU A 88 -21.54 -1.96 5.21
C GLU A 88 -22.38 -1.55 3.99
N LYS A 89 -22.05 -0.41 3.36
CA LYS A 89 -22.76 0.05 2.16
C LYS A 89 -22.53 -0.84 0.93
N LEU A 90 -21.33 -1.42 0.79
CA LEU A 90 -21.03 -2.36 -0.28
C LEU A 90 -21.78 -3.67 -0.08
N ASP A 91 -21.82 -4.19 1.15
CA ASP A 91 -22.51 -5.42 1.52
C ASP A 91 -24.01 -5.31 1.30
N GLU A 92 -24.65 -4.17 1.66
CA GLU A 92 -26.06 -3.88 1.35
C GLU A 92 -26.40 -3.99 -0.14
N ARG A 93 -25.43 -3.84 -0.99
CA ARG A 93 -25.58 -3.90 -2.46
C ARG A 93 -24.98 -5.17 -3.09
N ASN A 94 -24.55 -6.13 -2.28
CA ASN A 94 -23.92 -7.38 -2.67
C ASN A 94 -22.66 -7.16 -3.53
N ILE A 95 -21.86 -6.14 -3.21
CA ILE A 95 -20.54 -5.94 -3.82
C ILE A 95 -19.53 -6.75 -3.01
N PRO A 96 -18.78 -7.68 -3.64
CA PRO A 96 -17.79 -8.47 -2.92
C PRO A 96 -16.71 -7.59 -2.27
N CYS A 97 -16.48 -7.82 -0.98
CA CYS A 97 -15.42 -7.19 -0.20
C CYS A 97 -14.46 -8.26 0.32
N LEU A 98 -13.19 -7.96 0.30
CA LEU A 98 -12.15 -8.69 1.00
C LEU A 98 -11.55 -7.76 2.05
N ASP A 99 -11.88 -8.00 3.30
CA ASP A 99 -11.28 -7.28 4.42
C ASP A 99 -10.13 -8.11 4.99
N ILE A 100 -8.90 -7.65 4.77
CA ILE A 100 -7.70 -8.32 5.26
C ILE A 100 -7.14 -7.67 6.54
N ARG A 101 -7.88 -6.75 7.15
CA ARG A 101 -7.41 -6.07 8.38
C ARG A 101 -7.20 -7.07 9.50
N GLU A 102 -8.14 -7.99 9.72
CA GLU A 102 -8.02 -9.00 10.77
C GLU A 102 -6.87 -9.98 10.53
N ASP A 103 -6.65 -10.39 9.27
CA ASP A 103 -5.56 -11.30 8.89
C ASP A 103 -4.17 -10.66 9.06
N MET A 104 -4.12 -9.33 8.97
CA MET A 104 -2.90 -8.55 9.12
C MET A 104 -2.65 -8.10 10.55
N MET A 105 -3.72 -7.93 11.34
CA MET A 105 -3.59 -7.44 12.71
C MET A 105 -2.93 -8.49 13.61
N PRO A 106 -1.79 -8.17 14.22
CA PRO A 106 -1.25 -8.99 15.29
C PRO A 106 -2.17 -8.89 16.52
N GLN A 107 -2.14 -9.92 17.37
CA GLN A 107 -2.92 -9.96 18.62
C GLN A 107 -2.57 -8.80 19.58
N ASP A 108 -1.40 -8.20 19.43
CA ASP A 108 -0.97 -7.02 20.16
C ASP A 108 -0.88 -5.81 19.24
N ALA A 109 -1.63 -4.76 19.55
CA ALA A 109 -1.66 -3.52 18.77
C ALA A 109 -0.30 -2.79 18.70
N ASP A 110 0.65 -3.10 19.60
CA ASP A 110 2.01 -2.55 19.50
C ASP A 110 2.75 -3.14 18.28
N HIS A 111 2.43 -4.38 17.87
CA HIS A 111 3.00 -5.02 16.70
C HIS A 111 2.44 -4.50 15.35
N MET A 112 1.30 -3.81 15.36
CA MET A 112 0.81 -3.15 14.13
C MET A 112 1.83 -2.17 13.56
N PHE A 113 2.57 -1.50 14.43
CA PHE A 113 3.60 -0.57 13.99
C PHE A 113 4.77 -1.26 13.27
N GLU A 114 5.01 -2.56 13.53
CA GLU A 114 6.06 -3.34 12.85
C GLU A 114 5.74 -3.59 11.38
N LEU A 115 4.47 -3.43 10.98
CA LEU A 115 4.05 -3.55 9.59
C LEU A 115 4.34 -2.29 8.76
N PHE A 116 4.65 -1.17 9.42
CA PHE A 116 4.74 0.15 8.80
C PHE A 116 6.08 0.81 9.07
N PHE A 117 6.52 1.70 8.20
CA PHE A 117 7.64 2.59 8.49
C PHE A 117 7.32 3.52 9.65
N ARG A 118 8.33 3.89 10.45
CA ARG A 118 8.13 4.81 11.59
C ARG A 118 7.74 6.20 11.11
N THR A 119 8.43 6.71 10.08
CA THR A 119 8.28 8.07 9.58
C THR A 119 7.27 8.21 8.44
N ASP A 120 6.64 7.11 8.00
CA ASP A 120 5.70 7.10 6.89
C ASP A 120 4.37 6.44 7.24
N HIS A 121 3.36 6.70 6.43
CA HIS A 121 2.07 6.03 6.51
C HIS A 121 2.07 4.69 5.76
N HIS A 122 3.05 4.43 4.90
CA HIS A 122 3.16 3.20 4.15
C HIS A 122 3.66 2.04 5.02
N TRP A 123 3.24 0.85 4.65
CA TRP A 123 3.79 -0.38 5.20
C TRP A 123 5.19 -0.68 4.65
N LEU A 124 5.89 -1.57 5.33
CA LEU A 124 7.16 -2.09 4.87
C LEU A 124 6.98 -2.96 3.61
N PRO A 125 7.96 -3.06 2.71
CA PRO A 125 7.91 -3.93 1.54
C PRO A 125 7.54 -5.37 1.84
N GLN A 126 8.05 -5.94 2.94
CA GLN A 126 7.72 -7.29 3.39
C GLN A 126 6.23 -7.44 3.71
N THR A 127 5.63 -6.42 4.28
CA THR A 127 4.19 -6.36 4.54
C THR A 127 3.41 -6.40 3.23
N GLY A 128 3.91 -5.73 2.18
CA GLY A 128 3.33 -5.78 0.84
C GLY A 128 3.30 -7.18 0.24
N VAL A 129 4.36 -7.97 0.43
CA VAL A 129 4.39 -9.39 0.01
C VAL A 129 3.32 -10.19 0.74
N LYS A 130 3.18 -10.00 2.06
CA LYS A 130 2.15 -10.68 2.86
C LYS A 130 0.73 -10.31 2.38
N VAL A 131 0.48 -9.03 2.11
CA VAL A 131 -0.81 -8.57 1.57
C VAL A 131 -1.10 -9.21 0.22
N ALA A 132 -0.12 -9.27 -0.67
CA ALA A 132 -0.26 -9.91 -1.96
C ALA A 132 -0.58 -11.41 -1.82
N GLY A 133 0.03 -12.09 -0.84
CA GLY A 133 -0.29 -13.48 -0.52
C GLY A 133 -1.75 -13.69 -0.10
N LEU A 134 -2.28 -12.85 0.78
CA LEU A 134 -3.69 -12.91 1.20
C LEU A 134 -4.66 -12.70 0.03
N LEU A 135 -4.33 -11.76 -0.87
CA LEU A 135 -5.10 -11.54 -2.09
C LEU A 135 -5.01 -12.73 -3.05
N ALA A 136 -3.83 -13.32 -3.20
CA ALA A 136 -3.62 -14.49 -4.04
C ALA A 136 -4.42 -15.69 -3.54
N GLU A 137 -4.45 -15.94 -2.23
CA GLU A 137 -5.28 -16.98 -1.61
C GLU A 137 -6.77 -16.74 -1.87
N TYR A 138 -7.25 -15.50 -1.73
CA TYR A 138 -8.64 -15.18 -2.07
C TYR A 138 -8.96 -15.46 -3.53
N LEU A 139 -8.11 -15.04 -4.46
CA LEU A 139 -8.31 -15.25 -5.90
C LEU A 139 -8.24 -16.73 -6.28
N LYS A 140 -7.36 -17.50 -5.65
CA LYS A 140 -7.28 -18.95 -5.79
C LYS A 140 -8.58 -19.62 -5.36
N GLN A 141 -9.18 -19.20 -4.24
CA GLN A 141 -10.49 -19.67 -3.79
C GLN A 141 -11.63 -19.30 -4.76
N LYS A 142 -11.45 -18.25 -5.57
CA LYS A 142 -12.38 -17.87 -6.65
C LYS A 142 -12.11 -18.60 -7.97
N GLY A 143 -11.16 -19.53 -8.00
CA GLY A 143 -10.89 -20.42 -9.14
C GLY A 143 -9.77 -19.95 -10.07
N MET A 144 -9.00 -18.94 -9.69
CA MET A 144 -7.81 -18.59 -10.44
C MET A 144 -6.67 -19.58 -10.16
N ASP A 145 -5.89 -19.88 -11.20
CA ASP A 145 -4.71 -20.77 -11.09
C ASP A 145 -3.51 -19.98 -10.59
N ILE A 146 -3.35 -19.93 -9.27
CA ILE A 146 -2.31 -19.14 -8.59
C ILE A 146 -1.46 -20.03 -7.70
N ASP A 147 -0.14 -19.95 -7.86
CA ASP A 147 0.82 -20.54 -6.91
C ASP A 147 1.02 -19.60 -5.71
N THR A 148 0.27 -19.85 -4.65
CA THR A 148 0.31 -19.03 -3.43
C THR A 148 1.56 -19.24 -2.60
N GLU A 149 2.34 -20.32 -2.83
CA GLU A 149 3.62 -20.52 -2.15
C GLU A 149 4.68 -19.51 -2.55
N LEU A 150 4.51 -18.84 -3.70
CA LEU A 150 5.42 -17.77 -4.12
C LEU A 150 5.41 -16.55 -3.20
N PHE A 151 4.41 -16.40 -2.33
CA PHE A 151 4.31 -15.28 -1.38
C PHE A 151 4.89 -15.59 0.01
N ASP A 152 5.56 -16.71 0.18
CA ASP A 152 6.34 -16.98 1.38
C ASP A 152 7.55 -16.05 1.43
N LEU A 153 7.67 -15.28 2.51
CA LEU A 153 8.78 -14.33 2.68
C LEU A 153 10.16 -14.98 2.68
N GLU A 154 10.26 -16.27 3.00
CA GLU A 154 11.51 -17.03 2.90
C GLU A 154 12.03 -17.15 1.45
N LYS A 155 11.16 -16.94 0.48
CA LYS A 155 11.52 -16.92 -0.97
C LYS A 155 11.96 -15.54 -1.47
N TYR A 156 12.19 -14.59 -0.56
CA TYR A 156 12.60 -13.24 -0.93
C TYR A 156 13.90 -12.84 -0.23
N ALA A 157 14.78 -12.24 -0.99
CA ALA A 157 15.93 -11.54 -0.43
C ALA A 157 15.50 -10.17 0.09
N VAL A 158 15.96 -9.83 1.29
CA VAL A 158 15.73 -8.51 1.91
C VAL A 158 17.05 -7.83 2.13
N LYS A 159 17.27 -6.70 1.47
CA LYS A 159 18.45 -5.87 1.63
C LYS A 159 18.11 -4.55 2.28
N ASN A 160 18.56 -4.33 3.51
CA ASN A 160 18.35 -3.08 4.24
C ASN A 160 19.36 -2.00 3.83
N TYR A 161 18.88 -0.78 3.66
CA TYR A 161 19.66 0.42 3.48
C TYR A 161 19.39 1.37 4.66
N GLU A 162 20.41 1.54 5.51
CA GLU A 162 20.28 2.18 6.81
C GLU A 162 20.06 3.70 6.67
N GLY A 163 19.05 4.21 7.38
CA GLY A 163 18.83 5.64 7.61
C GLY A 163 18.60 6.49 6.36
N ILE A 164 18.11 5.91 5.27
CA ILE A 164 17.94 6.63 4.00
C ILE A 164 16.51 7.12 3.75
N PHE A 165 15.51 6.66 4.51
CA PHE A 165 14.12 6.93 4.21
C PHE A 165 13.47 7.91 5.19
N LEU A 166 13.09 9.09 4.69
CA LEU A 166 12.25 10.03 5.40
C LEU A 166 10.86 10.04 4.79
N GLY A 167 9.94 9.36 5.46
CA GLY A 167 8.57 9.23 4.99
C GLY A 167 7.75 10.49 5.11
N SER A 168 6.53 10.45 4.59
CA SER A 168 5.61 11.58 4.52
C SER A 168 5.36 12.24 5.88
N TYR A 169 5.19 11.46 6.94
CA TYR A 169 5.01 12.00 8.28
C TYR A 169 6.31 12.60 8.84
N GLY A 170 7.46 11.98 8.58
CA GLY A 170 8.76 12.49 8.97
C GLY A 170 9.07 13.84 8.35
N ARG A 171 8.61 14.08 7.13
CA ARG A 171 8.74 15.36 6.43
C ARG A 171 7.97 16.50 7.11
N TYR A 172 6.83 16.21 7.75
CA TYR A 172 6.08 17.21 8.52
C TYR A 172 6.76 17.58 9.84
N VAL A 173 7.51 16.64 10.44
CA VAL A 173 8.08 16.81 11.78
C VAL A 173 9.51 17.37 11.73
N THR A 174 10.13 17.43 10.58
CA THR A 174 11.53 17.78 10.29
C THR A 174 12.58 16.74 10.71
N ALA A 175 13.56 16.50 9.83
CA ALA A 175 14.64 15.52 10.02
C ALA A 175 15.57 15.81 11.23
N GLY A 176 15.43 16.94 11.89
CA GLY A 176 16.22 17.25 13.10
C GLY A 176 15.63 16.68 14.40
N LEU A 177 14.41 16.11 14.33
CA LEU A 177 13.68 15.62 15.49
C LEU A 177 13.44 14.09 15.47
N ILE A 178 13.57 13.48 14.31
CA ILE A 178 13.32 12.05 14.09
C ILE A 178 14.39 11.52 13.15
N ASP A 179 15.00 10.42 13.56
CA ASP A 179 15.93 9.68 12.70
C ASP A 179 15.16 9.07 11.51
N PRO A 180 15.71 9.14 10.30
CA PRO A 180 15.15 8.45 9.15
C PRO A 180 15.01 6.94 9.38
N ASP A 181 14.10 6.32 8.66
CA ASP A 181 13.96 4.86 8.66
C ASP A 181 15.03 4.20 7.78
N ASP A 182 15.34 2.97 8.10
CA ASP A 182 15.96 2.07 7.15
C ASP A 182 14.96 1.76 6.03
N PHE A 183 15.47 1.53 4.83
CA PHE A 183 14.64 1.15 3.68
C PHE A 183 14.97 -0.26 3.23
N PRO A 184 14.12 -1.25 3.53
CA PRO A 184 14.32 -2.61 3.03
C PRO A 184 13.91 -2.71 1.56
N VAL A 185 14.81 -3.19 0.72
CA VAL A 185 14.51 -3.60 -0.65
C VAL A 185 14.26 -5.09 -0.66
N VAL A 186 13.10 -5.50 -1.13
CA VAL A 186 12.64 -6.89 -1.19
C VAL A 186 12.61 -7.34 -2.64
N THR A 187 13.27 -8.44 -2.94
CA THR A 187 13.33 -9.01 -4.28
C THR A 187 13.08 -10.52 -4.24
N PRO A 188 12.42 -11.12 -5.24
CA PRO A 188 12.26 -12.58 -5.31
C PRO A 188 13.62 -13.29 -5.38
N ASP A 189 13.82 -14.35 -4.60
CA ASP A 189 14.97 -15.25 -4.68
C ASP A 189 14.64 -16.48 -5.53
N PHE A 190 13.90 -16.29 -6.61
CA PHE A 190 13.55 -17.28 -7.61
C PHE A 190 13.55 -16.66 -9.00
N GLU A 191 13.61 -17.51 -10.03
CA GLU A 191 13.66 -17.04 -11.40
C GLU A 191 12.38 -16.28 -11.80
N THR A 192 12.56 -15.13 -12.40
CA THR A 192 11.47 -14.26 -12.91
C THR A 192 11.75 -13.85 -14.34
N ASP A 193 10.70 -13.62 -15.13
CA ASP A 193 10.80 -13.06 -16.48
C ASP A 193 9.53 -12.22 -16.75
N PHE A 194 9.71 -10.92 -16.83
CA PHE A 194 8.64 -9.94 -16.97
C PHE A 194 8.82 -9.08 -18.22
N LYS A 195 7.69 -8.58 -18.68
CA LYS A 195 7.62 -7.42 -19.54
C LYS A 195 6.85 -6.32 -18.81
N ILE A 196 7.43 -5.13 -18.70
CA ILE A 196 6.76 -3.94 -18.18
C ILE A 196 6.62 -2.90 -19.26
N ARG A 197 5.47 -2.24 -19.33
CA ARG A 197 5.20 -1.09 -20.18
C ARG A 197 4.57 0.04 -19.37
N ILE A 198 5.14 1.24 -19.50
CA ILE A 198 4.64 2.47 -18.87
C ILE A 198 4.40 3.50 -19.98
N PRO A 199 3.16 3.60 -20.50
CA PRO A 199 2.86 4.45 -21.65
C PRO A 199 3.17 5.93 -21.41
N GLY A 200 2.92 6.42 -20.19
CA GLY A 200 3.11 7.83 -19.83
C GLY A 200 4.53 8.37 -19.98
N ILE A 201 5.53 7.48 -19.96
CA ILE A 201 6.95 7.82 -20.17
C ILE A 201 7.56 7.10 -21.37
N ASN A 202 6.73 6.47 -22.19
CA ASN A 202 7.15 5.69 -23.37
C ASN A 202 8.24 4.67 -23.03
N MET A 203 8.07 3.94 -21.91
CA MET A 203 9.02 2.94 -21.42
C MET A 203 8.47 1.54 -21.63
N GLU A 204 9.32 0.66 -22.15
CA GLU A 204 9.08 -0.77 -22.25
C GLU A 204 10.40 -1.51 -21.95
N LYS A 205 10.33 -2.55 -21.12
CA LYS A 205 11.47 -3.39 -20.75
C LYS A 205 11.03 -4.85 -20.61
N GLU A 206 11.98 -5.75 -20.89
CA GLU A 206 11.84 -7.19 -20.67
C GLU A 206 13.05 -7.72 -19.91
N GLY A 207 12.85 -8.71 -19.04
CA GLY A 207 13.91 -9.35 -18.25
C GLY A 207 13.44 -9.78 -16.87
N THR A 208 14.39 -9.96 -15.97
CA THR A 208 14.13 -10.36 -14.58
C THR A 208 13.38 -9.28 -13.80
N PHE A 209 12.95 -9.62 -12.58
CA PHE A 209 12.33 -8.67 -11.66
C PHE A 209 13.20 -7.41 -11.47
N ASP A 210 14.49 -7.60 -11.20
CA ASP A 210 15.41 -6.51 -10.93
C ASP A 210 15.65 -5.62 -12.17
N GLU A 211 15.64 -6.19 -13.37
CA GLU A 211 15.86 -5.47 -14.61
C GLU A 211 14.64 -4.68 -15.08
N THR A 212 13.44 -5.14 -14.70
CA THR A 212 12.18 -4.61 -15.21
C THR A 212 11.43 -3.81 -14.16
N LEU A 213 11.19 -4.37 -12.98
CA LEU A 213 10.30 -3.81 -11.96
C LEU A 213 11.02 -2.93 -10.94
N LEU A 214 12.37 -2.95 -10.93
CA LEU A 214 13.17 -2.07 -10.09
C LEU A 214 13.93 -1.03 -10.93
N ASN A 215 13.93 0.20 -10.42
CA ASN A 215 14.84 1.25 -10.90
C ASN A 215 15.76 1.67 -9.76
N MET A 216 16.90 0.99 -9.63
CA MET A 216 17.85 1.26 -8.56
C MET A 216 18.44 2.69 -8.58
N ASN A 217 18.34 3.40 -9.71
CA ASN A 217 18.73 4.82 -9.77
C ASN A 217 17.80 5.73 -8.97
N MET A 218 16.58 5.26 -8.65
CA MET A 218 15.61 5.97 -7.82
C MET A 218 15.73 5.58 -6.33
N LEU A 219 16.62 4.69 -5.98
CA LEU A 219 16.98 4.40 -4.59
C LEU A 219 17.99 5.45 -4.11
N TYR A 220 17.48 6.56 -3.62
CA TYR A 220 18.30 7.66 -3.12
C TYR A 220 18.94 7.27 -1.79
N MET A 221 20.28 7.36 -1.73
CA MET A 221 21.08 6.92 -0.59
C MET A 221 21.13 7.94 0.57
N GLN A 222 20.21 8.91 0.57
CA GLN A 222 20.08 9.90 1.61
C GLN A 222 18.60 10.25 1.84
N PRO A 223 18.22 10.62 3.07
CA PRO A 223 16.88 11.12 3.35
C PRO A 223 16.57 12.36 2.52
N SER A 224 15.35 12.42 1.99
CA SER A 224 14.92 13.55 1.17
C SER A 224 13.52 14.01 1.54
N TYR A 225 13.29 15.33 1.49
CA TYR A 225 11.97 15.91 1.64
C TYR A 225 11.13 15.86 0.36
N GLU A 226 11.76 15.62 -0.78
CA GLU A 226 11.12 15.67 -2.09
C GLU A 226 11.05 14.31 -2.77
N LEU A 227 12.09 13.50 -2.60
CA LEU A 227 12.24 12.21 -3.27
C LEU A 227 11.83 11.07 -2.35
N SER A 228 11.35 9.98 -2.94
CA SER A 228 10.94 8.81 -2.21
C SER A 228 11.61 7.56 -2.75
N GLN A 229 12.18 6.77 -1.86
CA GLN A 229 12.80 5.50 -2.20
C GLN A 229 11.79 4.49 -2.76
N TYR A 230 10.50 4.64 -2.45
CA TYR A 230 9.45 3.82 -3.05
C TYR A 230 9.38 3.92 -4.57
N ASP A 231 9.79 5.06 -5.13
CA ASP A 231 9.74 5.29 -6.57
C ASP A 231 10.67 4.35 -7.35
N MET A 232 11.56 3.63 -6.65
CA MET A 232 12.35 2.57 -7.27
C MET A 232 11.51 1.40 -7.77
N TYR A 233 10.38 1.09 -7.13
CA TYR A 233 9.48 0.05 -7.58
C TYR A 233 8.57 0.55 -8.70
N CYS A 234 8.41 -0.26 -9.75
CA CYS A 234 7.62 0.06 -10.93
C CYS A 234 7.91 1.44 -11.54
N TRP A 235 9.14 1.98 -11.30
CA TRP A 235 9.58 3.27 -11.85
C TRP A 235 8.82 4.49 -11.32
N GLY A 236 8.18 4.36 -10.16
CA GLY A 236 7.39 5.39 -9.51
C GLY A 236 5.89 5.33 -9.83
N ASP A 237 5.19 6.40 -9.51
CA ASP A 237 3.76 6.50 -9.73
C ASP A 237 3.45 6.94 -11.16
N HIS A 238 2.76 6.08 -11.90
CA HIS A 238 2.31 6.35 -13.27
C HIS A 238 0.82 6.10 -13.40
N PRO A 239 0.10 6.87 -14.24
CA PRO A 239 -1.32 6.69 -14.45
C PRO A 239 -1.70 5.28 -14.96
N GLN A 240 -0.78 4.64 -15.67
CA GLN A 240 -0.94 3.30 -16.20
C GLN A 240 0.40 2.56 -16.22
N ILE A 241 0.38 1.35 -15.70
CA ILE A 241 1.51 0.40 -15.76
C ILE A 241 0.94 -0.94 -16.20
N GLU A 242 1.56 -1.56 -17.18
CA GLU A 242 1.22 -2.91 -17.66
C GLU A 242 2.40 -3.84 -17.36
N ILE A 243 2.11 -4.98 -16.76
CA ILE A 243 3.12 -5.99 -16.39
C ILE A 243 2.63 -7.34 -16.89
N GLU A 244 3.46 -8.01 -17.67
CA GLU A 244 3.24 -9.36 -18.15
C GLU A 244 4.28 -10.29 -17.49
N ASN A 245 3.82 -11.35 -16.84
CA ASN A 245 4.67 -12.43 -16.37
C ASN A 245 4.78 -13.48 -17.47
N LYS A 246 5.98 -13.61 -18.05
CA LYS A 246 6.25 -14.50 -19.17
C LYS A 246 6.48 -15.96 -18.76
N ARG A 247 6.61 -16.20 -17.44
CA ARG A 247 6.80 -17.57 -16.89
C ARG A 247 5.52 -18.31 -16.58
N THR A 248 4.42 -17.59 -16.41
CA THR A 248 3.12 -18.23 -16.15
C THR A 248 2.48 -18.72 -17.45
N GLN A 249 1.81 -19.88 -17.37
CA GLN A 249 1.01 -20.41 -18.47
C GLN A 249 -0.45 -19.98 -18.40
N ASN A 250 -0.89 -19.46 -17.26
CA ASN A 250 -2.24 -18.92 -17.17
C ASN A 250 -2.34 -17.63 -18.00
N ARG A 251 -3.55 -17.34 -18.49
CA ARG A 251 -3.85 -16.15 -19.27
C ARG A 251 -4.73 -15.16 -18.52
N ASP A 252 -4.75 -15.32 -17.21
CA ASP A 252 -5.55 -14.46 -16.36
C ASP A 252 -5.06 -13.01 -16.43
N ARG A 253 -6.01 -12.10 -16.43
CA ARG A 253 -5.74 -10.67 -16.44
C ARG A 253 -6.37 -10.05 -15.23
N ILE A 254 -5.61 -9.27 -14.49
CA ILE A 254 -6.08 -8.52 -13.34
C ILE A 254 -5.90 -7.04 -13.63
N LEU A 255 -6.98 -6.28 -13.45
CA LEU A 255 -6.94 -4.83 -13.43
C LEU A 255 -6.98 -4.38 -11.96
N VAL A 256 -5.93 -3.71 -11.52
CA VAL A 256 -5.86 -3.10 -10.19
C VAL A 256 -6.11 -1.61 -10.33
N LEU A 257 -7.20 -1.16 -9.72
CA LEU A 257 -7.50 0.25 -9.57
C LEU A 257 -7.04 0.68 -8.19
N LYS A 258 -6.16 1.67 -8.14
CA LYS A 258 -5.68 2.24 -6.90
C LYS A 258 -6.11 3.70 -6.79
N GLU A 259 -6.54 4.12 -5.60
CA GLU A 259 -6.67 5.53 -5.27
C GLU A 259 -5.36 6.06 -4.69
N SER A 260 -5.00 7.30 -5.04
CA SER A 260 -4.09 8.06 -4.22
C SER A 260 -4.82 8.41 -2.93
N TYR A 261 -4.36 7.94 -1.81
CA TYR A 261 -4.95 8.18 -0.51
C TYR A 261 -5.17 9.68 -0.26
N GLY A 262 -6.42 10.09 -0.46
CA GLY A 262 -7.03 11.34 -0.04
C GLY A 262 -6.24 12.62 -0.25
N ASN A 263 -6.64 13.39 -1.23
CA ASN A 263 -6.52 14.85 -1.37
C ASN A 263 -5.52 15.56 -0.45
N GLY A 264 -4.42 16.05 -1.01
CA GLY A 264 -3.69 17.14 -0.42
C GLY A 264 -2.17 16.99 -0.34
N GLY A 265 -1.56 16.06 -1.02
CA GLY A 265 -0.11 15.96 -1.05
C GLY A 265 0.37 15.07 -2.21
N ARG A 266 1.53 15.39 -2.72
CA ARG A 266 2.22 14.68 -3.81
C ARG A 266 2.51 13.19 -3.52
N ASP A 267 1.90 12.59 -2.51
CA ASP A 267 2.25 11.29 -1.93
C ASP A 267 1.17 10.22 -2.12
N GLY A 268 0.23 10.43 -3.03
CA GLY A 268 -0.83 9.47 -3.28
C GLY A 268 -0.37 8.29 -4.13
N GLY A 269 -0.74 7.08 -3.72
CA GLY A 269 -0.74 5.95 -4.63
C GLY A 269 0.30 4.85 -4.42
N ARG A 270 1.14 4.92 -3.41
CA ARG A 270 2.30 4.03 -3.26
C ARG A 270 2.04 2.66 -2.62
N TYR A 271 0.88 2.47 -2.01
CA TYR A 271 0.53 1.18 -1.36
C TYR A 271 0.41 0.01 -2.33
N PHE A 272 -0.03 0.29 -3.55
CA PHE A 272 -0.29 -0.74 -4.54
C PHE A 272 0.93 -1.25 -5.26
N SER A 273 2.03 -0.50 -5.26
CA SER A 273 3.24 -0.94 -5.96
C SER A 273 3.70 -2.32 -5.47
N TYR A 274 3.65 -2.60 -4.17
CA TYR A 274 4.02 -3.92 -3.64
C TYR A 274 2.96 -4.99 -3.87
N VAL A 275 1.70 -4.67 -3.70
CA VAL A 275 0.60 -5.59 -4.01
C VAL A 275 0.62 -5.92 -5.49
N SER A 276 0.77 -4.92 -6.34
CA SER A 276 0.87 -5.10 -7.79
C SER A 276 2.09 -5.92 -8.20
N LEU A 277 3.23 -5.72 -7.55
CA LEU A 277 4.42 -6.53 -7.75
C LEU A 277 4.18 -7.99 -7.35
N GLY A 278 3.52 -8.22 -6.20
CA GLY A 278 3.12 -9.56 -5.80
C GLY A 278 2.22 -10.22 -6.84
N PHE A 279 1.20 -9.53 -7.33
CA PHE A 279 0.31 -10.06 -8.37
C PHE A 279 1.02 -10.34 -9.68
N SER A 280 1.97 -9.51 -10.10
CA SER A 280 2.72 -9.76 -11.33
C SER A 280 3.54 -11.05 -11.27
N LEU A 281 3.86 -11.56 -10.08
CA LEU A 281 4.54 -12.84 -9.91
C LEU A 281 3.65 -14.05 -10.27
N VAL A 282 2.33 -13.90 -10.22
CA VAL A 282 1.39 -15.03 -10.34
C VAL A 282 0.38 -14.89 -11.47
N THR A 283 0.26 -13.72 -12.10
CA THR A 283 -0.70 -13.48 -13.18
C THR A 283 -0.02 -13.37 -14.53
N GLY A 284 -0.73 -13.75 -15.58
CA GLY A 284 -0.25 -13.61 -16.96
C GLY A 284 -0.14 -12.16 -17.40
N HIS A 285 -1.02 -11.31 -16.92
CA HIS A 285 -1.02 -9.90 -17.25
C HIS A 285 -1.62 -9.07 -16.12
N LEU A 286 -0.95 -8.01 -15.72
CA LEU A 286 -1.42 -7.05 -14.74
C LEU A 286 -1.43 -5.66 -15.34
N GLU A 287 -2.57 -4.99 -15.27
CA GLU A 287 -2.70 -3.58 -15.61
C GLU A 287 -3.04 -2.78 -14.35
N ILE A 288 -2.27 -1.75 -14.09
CA ILE A 288 -2.45 -0.86 -12.95
C ILE A 288 -2.88 0.49 -13.49
N LEU A 289 -4.04 0.96 -13.04
CA LEU A 289 -4.52 2.31 -13.30
C LEU A 289 -4.49 3.12 -12.00
N ASP A 290 -3.76 4.22 -12.03
CA ASP A 290 -3.71 5.19 -10.93
C ASP A 290 -4.57 6.40 -11.29
N ASN A 291 -5.27 6.94 -10.28
CA ASN A 291 -6.05 8.17 -10.45
C ASN A 291 -7.00 8.15 -11.64
N ILE A 292 -8.02 7.31 -11.59
CA ILE A 292 -9.16 7.47 -12.51
C ILE A 292 -9.73 8.85 -12.24
N ARG A 293 -9.32 9.82 -13.07
CA ARG A 293 -9.86 11.18 -12.99
C ARG A 293 -11.36 11.10 -13.27
N LYS A 294 -12.14 11.71 -12.41
CA LYS A 294 -13.52 12.08 -12.72
C LYS A 294 -13.48 13.00 -13.92
N GLU A 295 -13.92 12.55 -15.08
CA GLU A 295 -14.44 13.43 -16.12
C GLU A 295 -15.88 13.82 -15.76
#